data_0c0121b7c09bac43bc3cee551fbae0f1
#
_entry.id   0c0121b7c09bac43bc3cee551fbae0f1
#
_cell.length_a   1.000
_cell.length_b   1.000
_cell.length_c   1.000
_cell.angle_alpha   90.00
_cell.angle_beta   90.00
_cell.angle_gamma   90.00
#
_symmetry.space_group_name_H-M   'P 1'
#
loop_
_entity.id
_entity.type
_entity.pdbx_description
1 polymer ?
#
loop_
_entity_poly.entity_id
_entity_poly.type
_entity_poly.pdbx_seq_one_letter_code
_entity_poly.pdbx_strand_id
1 'polypeptide(L)'
;MIKLIIATDTHFGLGYKNTIPWDNKEDLAFFKQMTIGKDILMGRTTYEGLLRRFKKQYFDVVLPGRKNIVLSTSLYSNLLYNYRLTHYNRPVIEHYTNVEKIKSTYRKEYNKELFIIGGSKVIENTIHLVDEIYWNQIKGTYDCDTFLPQNIFDGFEKVSQSESEDKIITYTHWVRKVNHVSNQP
;
A
#
# COMPACT_ATOMS: atom_id res chain seq x y z
N MET A 1 -5.02 10.33 -8.21
CA MET A 1 -5.81 9.13 -7.88
C MET A 1 -5.12 8.35 -6.77
N ILE A 2 -5.87 7.86 -5.79
CA ILE A 2 -5.34 7.08 -4.66
C ILE A 2 -5.84 5.64 -4.79
N LYS A 3 -4.91 4.70 -4.85
CA LYS A 3 -5.17 3.27 -5.05
C LYS A 3 -4.65 2.46 -3.88
N LEU A 4 -5.33 1.38 -3.55
CA LEU A 4 -4.86 0.37 -2.60
C LEU A 4 -4.43 -0.86 -3.39
N ILE A 5 -3.25 -1.40 -3.13
CA ILE A 5 -2.79 -2.68 -3.67
C ILE A 5 -2.37 -3.58 -2.53
N ILE A 6 -2.99 -4.74 -2.42
CA ILE A 6 -2.81 -5.68 -1.32
C ILE A 6 -2.88 -7.13 -1.81
N ALA A 7 -2.19 -8.00 -1.10
CA ALA A 7 -2.36 -9.44 -1.21
C ALA A 7 -2.76 -10.00 0.17
N THR A 8 -3.63 -11.01 0.18
CA THR A 8 -4.04 -11.74 1.38
C THR A 8 -4.08 -13.24 1.10
N ASP A 9 -4.08 -14.02 2.15
CA ASP A 9 -4.49 -15.42 2.05
C ASP A 9 -6.03 -15.55 1.95
N THR A 10 -6.52 -16.81 1.94
CA THR A 10 -7.96 -17.11 1.86
C THR A 10 -8.78 -16.56 3.05
N HIS A 11 -8.13 -16.32 4.19
CA HIS A 11 -8.75 -15.84 5.43
C HIS A 11 -8.45 -14.36 5.72
N PHE A 12 -8.11 -13.58 4.67
CA PHE A 12 -7.75 -12.16 4.79
C PHE A 12 -6.47 -11.90 5.60
N GLY A 13 -5.62 -12.90 5.80
CA GLY A 13 -4.31 -12.72 6.41
C GLY A 13 -3.39 -11.88 5.52
N LEU A 14 -2.79 -10.84 6.10
CA LEU A 14 -1.89 -9.89 5.42
C LEU A 14 -0.41 -10.20 5.67
N GLY A 15 -0.10 -10.78 6.82
CA GLY A 15 1.28 -10.95 7.22
C GLY A 15 1.47 -11.64 8.55
N TYR A 16 2.71 -12.05 8.80
CA TYR A 16 3.17 -12.65 10.04
C TYR A 16 4.51 -12.05 10.45
N LYS A 17 4.62 -11.58 11.69
CA LYS A 17 5.85 -10.95 12.25
C LYS A 17 6.45 -9.89 11.32
N ASN A 18 5.60 -9.04 10.76
CA ASN A 18 5.94 -7.94 9.82
C ASN A 18 6.57 -8.43 8.50
N THR A 19 6.26 -9.64 8.06
CA THR A 19 6.63 -10.18 6.75
C THR A 19 5.41 -10.79 6.06
N ILE A 20 5.47 -10.91 4.73
CA ILE A 20 4.49 -11.65 3.95
C ILE A 20 4.81 -13.13 4.11
N PRO A 21 3.87 -14.01 4.56
CA PRO A 21 4.17 -15.39 4.90
C PRO A 21 4.24 -16.34 3.69
N TRP A 22 3.82 -15.88 2.51
CA TRP A 22 3.97 -16.64 1.25
C TRP A 22 5.13 -16.12 0.43
N ASP A 23 5.65 -16.98 -0.44
CA ASP A 23 6.62 -16.63 -1.48
C ASP A 23 6.01 -16.98 -2.84
N ASN A 24 5.37 -15.98 -3.47
CA ASN A 24 4.75 -16.12 -4.77
C ASN A 24 5.36 -15.10 -5.74
N LYS A 25 6.08 -15.58 -6.74
CA LYS A 25 6.79 -14.76 -7.72
C LYS A 25 5.84 -13.97 -8.62
N GLU A 26 4.69 -14.55 -8.94
CA GLU A 26 3.70 -13.93 -9.81
C GLU A 26 3.02 -12.75 -9.10
N ASP A 27 2.65 -12.91 -7.82
CA ASP A 27 2.15 -11.82 -6.97
C ASP A 27 3.16 -10.66 -6.88
N LEU A 28 4.43 -10.98 -6.64
CA LEU A 28 5.50 -9.98 -6.59
C LEU A 28 5.71 -9.28 -7.94
N ALA A 29 5.60 -10.01 -9.05
CA ALA A 29 5.70 -9.45 -10.40
C ALA A 29 4.52 -8.51 -10.70
N PHE A 30 3.30 -8.91 -10.37
CA PHE A 30 2.10 -8.07 -10.47
C PHE A 30 2.25 -6.79 -9.64
N PHE A 31 2.64 -6.91 -8.37
CA PHE A 31 2.89 -5.75 -7.52
C PHE A 31 3.93 -4.80 -8.11
N LYS A 32 5.04 -5.35 -8.63
CA LYS A 32 6.09 -4.55 -9.29
C LYS A 32 5.54 -3.83 -10.52
N GLN A 33 4.84 -4.53 -11.39
CA GLN A 33 4.25 -3.98 -12.63
C GLN A 33 3.31 -2.81 -12.33
N MET A 34 2.45 -2.97 -11.34
CA MET A 34 1.45 -1.95 -10.96
C MET A 34 2.08 -0.71 -10.34
N THR A 35 3.18 -0.86 -9.61
CA THR A 35 3.72 0.22 -8.77
C THR A 35 4.99 0.87 -9.29
N ILE A 36 5.67 0.29 -10.29
CA ILE A 36 6.92 0.88 -10.83
C ILE A 36 6.66 2.28 -11.41
N GLY A 37 7.55 3.23 -11.12
CA GLY A 37 7.41 4.61 -11.55
C GLY A 37 6.35 5.42 -10.79
N LYS A 38 5.66 4.83 -9.80
CA LYS A 38 4.60 5.46 -9.03
C LYS A 38 5.06 5.87 -7.63
N ASP A 39 4.24 6.70 -6.99
CA ASP A 39 4.38 6.99 -5.56
C ASP A 39 3.74 5.85 -4.74
N ILE A 40 4.42 5.39 -3.70
CA ILE A 40 3.92 4.33 -2.81
C ILE A 40 3.90 4.82 -1.37
N LEU A 41 2.80 4.54 -0.66
CA LEU A 41 2.60 4.86 0.74
C LEU A 41 2.56 3.59 1.58
N MET A 42 3.34 3.56 2.65
CA MET A 42 3.36 2.47 3.62
C MET A 42 3.46 3.01 5.05
N GLY A 43 3.06 2.19 6.01
CA GLY A 43 3.30 2.49 7.42
C GLY A 43 4.75 2.17 7.82
N ARG A 44 5.19 2.76 8.95
CA ARG A 44 6.53 2.53 9.51
C ARG A 44 6.84 1.04 9.68
N THR A 45 5.94 0.25 10.25
CA THR A 45 6.14 -1.19 10.49
C THR A 45 6.38 -1.96 9.18
N THR A 46 5.64 -1.64 8.12
CA THR A 46 5.85 -2.20 6.79
C THR A 46 7.22 -1.80 6.22
N TYR A 47 7.58 -0.54 6.36
CA TYR A 47 8.88 -0.04 5.93
C TYR A 47 10.04 -0.76 6.64
N GLU A 48 9.97 -0.88 7.96
CA GLU A 48 10.97 -1.60 8.76
C GLU A 48 11.06 -3.10 8.41
N GLY A 49 9.90 -3.72 8.10
CA GLY A 49 9.86 -5.10 7.59
C GLY A 49 10.60 -5.26 6.26
N LEU A 50 10.39 -4.32 5.33
CA LEU A 50 11.09 -4.29 4.05
C LEU A 50 12.60 -4.01 4.19
N LEU A 51 13.00 -3.13 5.12
CA LEU A 51 14.41 -2.92 5.43
C LEU A 51 15.09 -4.22 5.85
N ARG A 52 14.48 -4.98 6.77
CA ARG A 52 14.98 -6.28 7.21
C ARG A 52 15.04 -7.29 6.07
N ARG A 53 13.97 -7.41 5.29
CA ARG A 53 13.87 -8.34 4.15
C ARG A 53 14.98 -8.10 3.12
N PHE A 54 15.28 -6.84 2.82
CA PHE A 54 16.28 -6.47 1.82
C PHE A 54 17.66 -6.16 2.42
N LYS A 55 17.87 -6.40 3.72
CA LYS A 55 19.12 -6.12 4.44
C LYS A 55 19.62 -4.67 4.22
N LYS A 56 18.69 -3.72 4.26
CA LYS A 56 18.95 -2.29 4.06
C LYS A 56 19.06 -1.56 5.39
N GLN A 57 19.74 -0.41 5.34
CA GLN A 57 19.84 0.49 6.49
C GLN A 57 18.61 1.37 6.60
N TYR A 58 18.37 1.92 7.78
CA TYR A 58 17.29 2.88 8.00
C TYR A 58 17.50 4.11 7.09
N PHE A 59 16.41 4.62 6.52
CA PHE A 59 16.36 5.64 5.46
C PHE A 59 16.74 5.19 4.05
N ASP A 60 17.08 3.93 3.83
CA ASP A 60 17.25 3.42 2.47
C ASP A 60 15.89 3.32 1.75
N VAL A 61 15.93 3.50 0.43
CA VAL A 61 14.79 3.18 -0.43
C VAL A 61 14.61 1.69 -0.47
N VAL A 62 13.47 1.21 0.06
CA VAL A 62 13.18 -0.22 0.13
C VAL A 62 12.63 -0.76 -1.19
N LEU A 63 11.92 0.07 -1.94
CA LEU A 63 11.34 -0.31 -3.23
C LEU A 63 11.87 0.65 -4.32
N PRO A 64 12.96 0.28 -5.01
CA PRO A 64 13.58 1.10 -6.04
C PRO A 64 12.64 1.39 -7.22
N GLY A 65 12.88 2.51 -7.93
CA GLY A 65 12.07 2.95 -9.07
C GLY A 65 10.69 3.49 -8.68
N ARG A 66 10.50 3.82 -7.38
CA ARG A 66 9.27 4.36 -6.81
C ARG A 66 9.61 5.44 -5.79
N LYS A 67 8.72 6.42 -5.63
CA LYS A 67 8.83 7.34 -4.50
C LYS A 67 8.27 6.64 -3.26
N ASN A 68 9.13 6.40 -2.27
CA ASN A 68 8.74 5.73 -1.04
C ASN A 68 8.27 6.76 -0.02
N ILE A 69 7.02 6.65 0.42
CA ILE A 69 6.40 7.54 1.39
C ILE A 69 6.06 6.71 2.63
N VAL A 70 6.52 7.15 3.80
CA VAL A 70 6.27 6.47 5.06
C VAL A 70 5.35 7.30 5.94
N LEU A 71 4.17 6.76 6.25
CA LEU A 71 3.25 7.35 7.22
C LEU A 71 3.66 6.93 8.63
N SER A 72 3.98 7.92 9.47
CA SER A 72 4.40 7.68 10.85
C SER A 72 4.00 8.85 11.73
N THR A 73 3.52 8.54 12.93
CA THR A 73 3.22 9.53 13.99
C THR A 73 4.41 9.76 14.93
N SER A 74 5.41 8.88 14.92
CA SER A 74 6.61 9.04 15.73
C SER A 74 7.63 9.89 14.98
N LEU A 75 7.97 11.01 15.59
CA LEU A 75 8.91 11.99 15.07
C LEU A 75 10.36 11.45 15.07
N TYR A 76 10.86 11.13 13.90
CA TYR A 76 12.30 11.08 13.65
C TYR A 76 12.78 12.37 12.97
N SER A 77 12.19 13.52 13.32
CA SER A 77 12.49 14.80 12.68
C SER A 77 13.98 15.16 12.70
N ASN A 78 14.66 14.89 13.82
CA ASN A 78 16.09 15.17 13.95
C ASN A 78 16.96 14.19 13.14
N LEU A 79 16.58 12.93 13.04
CA LEU A 79 17.29 11.92 12.26
C LEU A 79 17.13 12.15 10.76
N LEU A 80 15.93 12.54 10.31
CA LEU A 80 15.67 12.89 8.92
C LEU A 80 16.42 14.15 8.48
N TYR A 81 16.51 15.14 9.34
CA TYR A 81 17.27 16.35 9.07
C TYR A 81 18.75 16.04 8.87
N ASN A 82 19.34 15.27 9.79
CA ASN A 82 20.74 14.86 9.70
C ASN A 82 21.00 13.96 8.49
N TYR A 83 20.07 13.07 8.14
CA TYR A 83 20.17 12.20 6.98
C TYR A 83 20.13 12.98 5.65
N ARG A 84 19.26 14.00 5.52
CA ARG A 84 19.22 14.87 4.35
C ARG A 84 20.53 15.62 4.12
N LEU A 85 21.19 16.04 5.18
CA LEU A 85 22.47 16.76 5.10
C LEU A 85 23.62 15.87 4.66
N THR A 86 23.59 14.57 4.98
CA THR A 86 24.70 13.65 4.73
C THR A 86 24.56 12.84 3.42
N HIS A 87 23.37 12.80 2.79
CA HIS A 87 23.07 11.90 1.67
C HIS A 87 22.39 12.63 0.50
N TYR A 88 23.08 13.60 -0.07
CA TYR A 88 22.56 14.53 -1.10
C TYR A 88 22.01 13.86 -2.38
N ASN A 89 22.39 12.62 -2.70
CA ASN A 89 22.02 11.93 -3.94
C ASN A 89 21.12 10.68 -3.75
N ARG A 90 20.51 10.49 -2.58
CA ARG A 90 19.61 9.35 -2.37
C ARG A 90 18.15 9.75 -2.55
N PRO A 91 17.31 8.85 -3.08
CA PRO A 91 15.88 9.12 -3.25
C PRO A 91 15.23 9.50 -1.91
N VAL A 92 14.43 10.54 -1.96
CA VAL A 92 13.81 11.12 -0.75
C VAL A 92 12.73 10.19 -0.24
N ILE A 93 12.86 9.74 1.01
CA ILE A 93 11.77 9.15 1.77
C ILE A 93 11.00 10.32 2.39
N GLU A 94 9.74 10.47 2.02
CA GLU A 94 8.88 11.47 2.64
C GLU A 94 8.14 10.87 3.83
N HIS A 95 8.12 11.60 4.93
CA HIS A 95 7.35 11.25 6.12
C HIS A 95 6.13 12.15 6.22
N TYR A 96 4.97 11.51 6.35
CA TYR A 96 3.72 12.21 6.61
C TYR A 96 3.23 11.86 8.01
N THR A 97 2.89 12.89 8.76
CA THR A 97 2.26 12.75 10.09
C THR A 97 0.74 12.86 10.03
N ASN A 98 0.21 13.27 8.86
CA ASN A 98 -1.20 13.57 8.67
C ASN A 98 -1.72 13.03 7.33
N VAL A 99 -2.80 12.27 7.38
CA VAL A 99 -3.50 11.68 6.22
C VAL A 99 -4.11 12.76 5.32
N GLU A 100 -4.60 13.86 5.86
CA GLU A 100 -5.20 14.94 5.08
C GLU A 100 -4.20 15.64 4.14
N LYS A 101 -2.93 15.67 4.52
CA LYS A 101 -1.87 16.17 3.65
C LYS A 101 -1.69 15.29 2.40
N ILE A 102 -1.84 13.97 2.57
CA ILE A 102 -1.81 13.01 1.46
C ILE A 102 -2.97 13.31 0.51
N LYS A 103 -4.19 13.42 1.04
CA LYS A 103 -5.38 13.75 0.26
C LYS A 103 -5.22 15.03 -0.53
N SER A 104 -4.76 16.11 0.12
CA SER A 104 -4.57 17.40 -0.54
C SER A 104 -3.54 17.36 -1.67
N THR A 105 -2.47 16.57 -1.50
CA THR A 105 -1.42 16.43 -2.53
C THR A 105 -1.93 15.66 -3.75
N TYR A 106 -2.55 14.49 -3.55
CA TYR A 106 -2.89 13.58 -4.66
C TYR A 106 -4.25 13.85 -5.32
N ARG A 107 -5.08 14.72 -4.74
CA ARG A 107 -6.32 15.15 -5.38
C ARG A 107 -6.17 16.46 -6.19
N LYS A 108 -5.14 17.24 -5.92
CA LYS A 108 -4.87 18.48 -6.65
C LYS A 108 -4.04 18.30 -7.92
N GLU A 109 -3.17 17.30 -7.93
CA GLU A 109 -2.30 17.02 -9.06
C GLU A 109 -2.96 16.03 -10.03
N TYR A 110 -3.42 16.54 -11.18
CA TYR A 110 -3.93 15.73 -12.27
C TYR A 110 -2.83 14.77 -12.75
N ASN A 111 -3.14 13.49 -12.92
CA ASN A 111 -2.23 12.39 -13.32
C ASN A 111 -1.26 11.86 -12.26
N LYS A 112 -1.31 12.29 -11.03
CA LYS A 112 -0.50 11.69 -9.97
C LYS A 112 -1.21 10.51 -9.32
N GLU A 113 -0.55 9.36 -9.30
CA GLU A 113 -1.06 8.14 -8.68
C GLU A 113 -0.28 7.81 -7.42
N LEU A 114 -1.02 7.47 -6.36
CA LEU A 114 -0.48 6.97 -5.10
C LEU A 114 -0.98 5.56 -4.87
N PHE A 115 -0.09 4.61 -4.66
CA PHE A 115 -0.42 3.28 -4.22
C PHE A 115 -0.19 3.12 -2.72
N ILE A 116 -1.25 2.88 -1.96
CA ILE A 116 -1.18 2.46 -0.56
C ILE A 116 -0.86 0.96 -0.56
N ILE A 117 0.21 0.58 0.14
CA ILE A 117 0.70 -0.81 0.15
C ILE A 117 0.65 -1.47 1.54
N GLY A 118 0.06 -0.77 2.53
CA GLY A 118 -0.16 -1.33 3.86
C GLY A 118 0.73 -0.70 4.95
N GLY A 119 0.85 -1.21 6.18
CA GLY A 119 0.05 -2.32 6.76
C GLY A 119 -1.38 -1.95 7.20
N SER A 120 -2.01 -2.86 7.94
CA SER A 120 -3.43 -2.78 8.28
C SER A 120 -3.85 -1.42 8.83
N LYS A 121 -3.14 -0.87 9.82
CA LYS A 121 -3.43 0.45 10.40
C LYS A 121 -3.40 1.60 9.38
N VAL A 122 -2.50 1.56 8.39
CA VAL A 122 -2.48 2.56 7.32
C VAL A 122 -3.69 2.39 6.43
N ILE A 123 -4.03 1.15 6.08
CA ILE A 123 -5.20 0.84 5.28
C ILE A 123 -6.48 1.35 5.97
N GLU A 124 -6.69 1.01 7.23
CA GLU A 124 -7.84 1.46 8.03
C GLU A 124 -7.96 2.99 8.06
N ASN A 125 -6.84 3.69 8.27
CA ASN A 125 -6.83 5.15 8.35
C ASN A 125 -6.97 5.85 6.99
N THR A 126 -6.76 5.15 5.87
CA THR A 126 -6.72 5.76 4.54
C THR A 126 -7.78 5.22 3.57
N ILE A 127 -8.49 4.17 3.94
CA ILE A 127 -9.48 3.52 3.04
C ILE A 127 -10.53 4.51 2.52
N HIS A 128 -10.93 5.49 3.33
CA HIS A 128 -11.89 6.52 2.94
C HIS A 128 -11.36 7.45 1.82
N LEU A 129 -10.05 7.46 1.56
CA LEU A 129 -9.41 8.23 0.49
C LEU A 129 -9.22 7.42 -0.79
N VAL A 130 -9.31 6.09 -0.71
CA VAL A 130 -9.01 5.17 -1.82
C VAL A 130 -10.08 5.26 -2.89
N ASP A 131 -9.67 5.39 -4.14
CA ASP A 131 -10.54 5.42 -5.31
C ASP A 131 -10.70 4.00 -5.91
N GLU A 132 -9.61 3.20 -5.90
CA GLU A 132 -9.57 1.84 -6.47
C GLU A 132 -8.81 0.89 -5.56
N ILE A 133 -9.23 -0.40 -5.53
CA ILE A 133 -8.55 -1.48 -4.81
C ILE A 133 -8.15 -2.57 -5.80
N TYR A 134 -6.86 -2.91 -5.81
CA TYR A 134 -6.30 -4.09 -6.45
C TYR A 134 -6.00 -5.12 -5.37
N TRP A 135 -6.76 -6.20 -5.35
CA TRP A 135 -6.66 -7.24 -4.34
C TRP A 135 -6.32 -8.59 -4.95
N ASN A 136 -5.19 -9.14 -4.53
CA ASN A 136 -4.74 -10.48 -4.88
C ASN A 136 -5.05 -11.41 -3.70
N GLN A 137 -5.87 -12.42 -3.92
CA GLN A 137 -6.11 -13.45 -2.93
C GLN A 137 -5.27 -14.68 -3.27
N ILE A 138 -4.34 -15.04 -2.38
CA ILE A 138 -3.48 -16.21 -2.52
C ILE A 138 -4.21 -17.40 -1.92
N LYS A 139 -4.38 -18.45 -2.71
CA LYS A 139 -5.06 -19.68 -2.28
C LYS A 139 -4.25 -20.38 -1.18
N GLY A 140 -4.93 -20.76 -0.11
CA GLY A 140 -4.36 -21.42 1.04
C GLY A 140 -4.53 -20.61 2.32
N THR A 141 -4.09 -21.22 3.42
CA THR A 141 -4.08 -20.62 4.76
C THR A 141 -2.64 -20.56 5.22
N TYR A 142 -2.21 -19.41 5.65
CA TYR A 142 -0.87 -19.15 6.14
C TYR A 142 -0.92 -18.71 7.60
N ASP A 143 0.18 -18.88 8.30
CA ASP A 143 0.31 -18.32 9.65
C ASP A 143 0.34 -16.79 9.54
N CYS A 144 -0.76 -16.16 9.93
CA CYS A 144 -0.90 -14.70 9.94
C CYS A 144 -1.22 -14.21 11.35
N ASP A 145 -0.64 -13.05 11.71
CA ASP A 145 -0.95 -12.30 12.95
C ASP A 145 -1.59 -10.94 12.64
N THR A 146 -1.63 -10.58 11.36
CA THR A 146 -2.19 -9.33 10.88
C THR A 146 -3.19 -9.66 9.77
N PHE A 147 -4.39 -9.08 9.86
CA PHE A 147 -5.50 -9.37 8.96
C PHE A 147 -6.07 -8.09 8.35
N LEU A 148 -6.67 -8.23 7.18
CA LEU A 148 -7.44 -7.19 6.52
C LEU A 148 -8.86 -7.18 7.09
N PRO A 149 -9.41 -6.01 7.48
CA PRO A 149 -10.82 -5.93 7.87
C PRO A 149 -11.74 -6.37 6.71
N GLN A 150 -12.71 -7.24 7.01
CA GLN A 150 -13.62 -7.77 5.97
C GLN A 150 -14.49 -6.69 5.34
N ASN A 151 -14.79 -5.62 6.07
CA ASN A 151 -15.59 -4.49 5.59
C ASN A 151 -14.81 -3.49 4.73
N ILE A 152 -13.55 -3.81 4.36
CA ILE A 152 -12.73 -2.89 3.56
C ILE A 152 -13.32 -2.62 2.18
N PHE A 153 -14.14 -3.53 1.66
CA PHE A 153 -14.79 -3.40 0.36
C PHE A 153 -16.14 -2.66 0.42
N ASP A 154 -16.59 -2.26 1.63
CA ASP A 154 -17.80 -1.49 1.78
C ASP A 154 -17.66 -0.15 1.03
N GLY A 155 -18.66 0.17 0.21
CA GLY A 155 -18.62 1.36 -0.66
C GLY A 155 -17.80 1.19 -1.94
N PHE A 156 -17.35 -0.03 -2.26
CA PHE A 156 -16.73 -0.36 -3.55
C PHE A 156 -17.59 -1.36 -4.33
N GLU A 157 -17.41 -1.39 -5.64
CA GLU A 157 -17.97 -2.41 -6.52
C GLU A 157 -16.84 -3.14 -7.24
N LYS A 158 -16.97 -4.46 -7.35
CA LYS A 158 -16.01 -5.28 -8.08
C LYS A 158 -16.24 -5.14 -9.59
N VAL A 159 -15.24 -4.62 -10.30
CA VAL A 159 -15.32 -4.35 -11.74
C VAL A 159 -14.63 -5.43 -12.59
N SER A 160 -13.68 -6.16 -12.02
CA SER A 160 -13.08 -7.31 -12.71
C SER A 160 -12.56 -8.37 -11.73
N GLN A 161 -12.45 -9.60 -12.25
CA GLN A 161 -11.83 -10.72 -11.59
C GLN A 161 -11.15 -11.62 -12.63
N SER A 162 -9.95 -12.09 -12.32
CA SER A 162 -9.22 -13.09 -13.10
C SER A 162 -8.44 -14.01 -12.17
N GLU A 163 -7.90 -15.10 -12.71
CA GLU A 163 -7.05 -16.02 -11.96
C GLU A 163 -5.68 -16.13 -12.64
N SER A 164 -4.64 -16.48 -11.87
CA SER A 164 -3.36 -16.90 -12.41
C SER A 164 -3.50 -18.22 -13.18
N GLU A 165 -2.54 -18.52 -14.06
CA GLU A 165 -2.56 -19.76 -14.87
C GLU A 165 -2.61 -21.02 -13.98
N ASP A 166 -1.89 -21.00 -12.88
CA ASP A 166 -1.87 -22.10 -11.89
C ASP A 166 -3.05 -22.09 -10.93
N LYS A 167 -3.95 -21.09 -11.03
CA LYS A 167 -5.12 -20.90 -10.15
C LYS A 167 -4.80 -20.75 -8.66
N ILE A 168 -3.59 -20.28 -8.35
CA ILE A 168 -3.16 -20.00 -6.98
C ILE A 168 -3.55 -18.59 -6.57
N ILE A 169 -3.62 -17.64 -7.52
CA ILE A 169 -3.96 -16.27 -7.24
C ILE A 169 -5.29 -15.91 -7.91
N THR A 170 -6.18 -15.30 -7.15
CA THR A 170 -7.35 -14.60 -7.67
C THR A 170 -7.08 -13.11 -7.62
N TYR A 171 -7.03 -12.45 -8.78
CA TYR A 171 -6.90 -11.00 -8.92
C TYR A 171 -8.27 -10.36 -8.99
N THR A 172 -8.52 -9.35 -8.19
CA THR A 172 -9.76 -8.57 -8.27
C THR A 172 -9.46 -7.08 -8.29
N HIS A 173 -10.27 -6.35 -9.04
CA HIS A 173 -10.23 -4.89 -9.11
C HIS A 173 -11.58 -4.34 -8.67
N TRP A 174 -11.54 -3.38 -7.76
CA TRP A 174 -12.70 -2.74 -7.17
C TRP A 174 -12.59 -1.23 -7.35
N VAL A 175 -13.72 -0.58 -7.61
CA VAL A 175 -13.80 0.88 -7.79
C VAL A 175 -14.79 1.43 -6.78
N ARG A 176 -14.49 2.60 -6.23
CA ARG A 176 -15.39 3.27 -5.29
C ARG A 176 -16.72 3.62 -5.98
N LYS A 177 -17.82 3.25 -5.35
CA LYS A 177 -19.16 3.63 -5.80
C LYS A 177 -19.30 5.15 -5.77
N VAL A 178 -19.78 5.72 -6.87
CA VAL A 178 -20.17 7.13 -6.92
C VAL A 178 -21.52 7.24 -6.21
N ASN A 179 -21.54 7.90 -5.05
CA ASN A 179 -22.81 8.25 -4.43
C ASN A 179 -23.48 9.31 -5.32
N HIS A 180 -24.42 8.92 -6.15
CA HIS A 180 -25.36 9.86 -6.72
C HIS A 180 -26.20 10.40 -5.55
N VAL A 181 -25.81 11.56 -5.03
CA VAL A 181 -26.73 12.36 -4.21
C VAL A 181 -27.88 12.69 -5.16
N SER A 182 -29.00 11.97 -5.02
CA SER A 182 -30.25 12.35 -5.66
C SER A 182 -30.65 13.68 -5.03
N ASN A 183 -30.34 14.77 -5.73
CA ASN A 183 -31.06 16.02 -5.52
C ASN A 183 -32.50 15.75 -5.96
N GLN A 184 -33.30 15.28 -5.02
CA GLN A 184 -34.78 15.43 -5.18
C GLN A 184 -35.12 16.87 -4.81
N PRO A 185 -35.92 17.53 -5.63
CA PRO A 185 -36.35 18.92 -5.45
C PRO A 185 -37.24 19.07 -4.21
#